data_e1144f7c640cf8c77c0402236af5a0c6
#
_entry.id   e1144f7c640cf8c77c0402236af5a0c6
#
_cell.length_a   1.000
_cell.length_b   1.000
_cell.length_c   1.000
_cell.angle_alpha   90.00
_cell.angle_beta   90.00
_cell.angle_gamma   90.00
#
_symmetry.space_group_name_H-M   'P 1'
#
loop_
_entity.id
_entity.type
_entity.pdbx_description
1 polymer ?
#
loop_
_entity_poly.entity_id
_entity_poly.type
_entity_poly.pdbx_seq_one_letter_code
_entity_poly.pdbx_strand_id
1 'polypeptide(L)'
;IFDKELQQFVFHPGPVFTQVLLADEINRGSPRTQSALLEAMAESQVSLDGVTRQLPEPFFVIATQNPQDQSGTFALPESQLDRFLMRIELGYPDKAAERAMLLRSETPKVTPQLDQHTLLQLQQEASRVSISEPVLDCLLALVAATRQPGIVPNPLSPRAAQGLLAASKAWALLAGRDYLLPDDLQAVFAPIAEHRLRSGQGQFGSQSSLSRALLERVDP
;
A
#
# COMPACT_ATOMS: atom_id res chain seq x y z
N ILE A 1 -18.40 -17.25 18.51
CA ILE A 1 -19.36 -16.99 19.59
C ILE A 1 -20.04 -18.32 19.95
N PHE A 2 -20.25 -18.60 21.26
CA PHE A 2 -20.98 -19.80 21.67
C PHE A 2 -22.48 -19.62 21.43
N ASP A 3 -23.04 -20.45 20.56
CA ASP A 3 -24.47 -20.48 20.28
C ASP A 3 -25.15 -21.37 21.33
N LYS A 4 -26.05 -20.77 22.13
CA LYS A 4 -26.72 -21.48 23.21
C LYS A 4 -27.81 -22.45 22.73
N GLU A 5 -28.40 -22.20 21.56
CA GLU A 5 -29.43 -23.05 20.97
C GLU A 5 -28.80 -24.30 20.33
N LEU A 6 -27.68 -24.11 19.62
CA LEU A 6 -26.93 -25.17 18.96
C LEU A 6 -25.93 -25.87 19.90
N GLN A 7 -25.72 -25.33 21.12
CA GLN A 7 -24.74 -25.85 22.11
C GLN A 7 -23.33 -26.02 21.55
N GLN A 8 -22.93 -25.15 20.60
CA GLN A 8 -21.62 -25.20 19.94
C GLN A 8 -21.07 -23.81 19.65
N PHE A 9 -19.76 -23.73 19.39
CA PHE A 9 -19.15 -22.50 18.90
C PHE A 9 -19.46 -22.30 17.43
N VAL A 10 -20.09 -21.18 17.09
CA VAL A 10 -20.36 -20.75 15.72
C VAL A 10 -19.40 -19.62 15.36
N PHE A 11 -18.79 -19.75 14.19
CA PHE A 11 -17.93 -18.72 13.66
C PHE A 11 -18.77 -17.53 13.13
N HIS A 12 -18.48 -16.34 13.63
CA HIS A 12 -19.03 -15.11 13.10
C HIS A 12 -17.91 -14.32 12.40
N PRO A 13 -18.05 -14.03 11.09
CA PRO A 13 -17.06 -13.23 10.36
C PRO A 13 -16.86 -11.88 11.04
N GLY A 14 -15.61 -11.56 11.36
CA GLY A 14 -15.23 -10.23 11.85
C GLY A 14 -15.02 -9.22 10.71
N PRO A 15 -14.68 -7.95 11.03
CA PRO A 15 -14.50 -6.88 10.04
C PRO A 15 -13.46 -7.17 8.94
N VAL A 16 -12.55 -8.11 9.15
CA VAL A 16 -11.54 -8.49 8.14
C VAL A 16 -12.16 -9.19 6.92
N PHE A 17 -13.36 -9.79 7.07
CA PHE A 17 -14.06 -10.45 5.97
C PHE A 17 -14.82 -9.41 5.12
N THR A 18 -14.08 -8.50 4.53
CA THR A 18 -14.56 -7.44 3.64
C THR A 18 -13.61 -7.28 2.46
N GLN A 19 -14.05 -6.63 1.39
CA GLN A 19 -13.22 -6.34 0.22
C GLN A 19 -12.26 -5.16 0.46
N VAL A 20 -12.70 -4.16 1.21
CA VAL A 20 -11.90 -2.99 1.56
C VAL A 20 -11.92 -2.84 3.08
N LEU A 21 -10.76 -2.93 3.70
CA LEU A 21 -10.57 -2.77 5.14
C LEU A 21 -9.80 -1.48 5.42
N LEU A 22 -10.39 -0.59 6.20
CA LEU A 22 -9.68 0.56 6.78
C LEU A 22 -9.14 0.15 8.16
N ALA A 23 -7.82 0.05 8.27
CA ALA A 23 -7.10 -0.18 9.52
C ALA A 23 -6.58 1.17 10.07
N ASP A 24 -7.46 1.89 10.74
CA ASP A 24 -7.15 3.21 11.27
C ASP A 24 -6.17 3.11 12.45
N GLU A 25 -5.14 3.95 12.46
CA GLU A 25 -4.07 3.98 13.47
C GLU A 25 -3.46 2.60 13.75
N ILE A 26 -3.04 1.88 12.67
CA ILE A 26 -2.50 0.50 12.78
C ILE A 26 -1.36 0.38 13.81
N ASN A 27 -0.58 1.45 14.01
CA ASN A 27 0.49 1.51 14.99
C ASN A 27 0.01 1.48 16.46
N ARG A 28 -1.29 1.68 16.74
CA ARG A 28 -1.90 1.47 18.07
C ARG A 28 -2.32 0.03 18.30
N GLY A 29 -2.44 -0.75 17.24
CA GLY A 29 -2.71 -2.18 17.35
C GLY A 29 -1.54 -2.94 17.98
N SER A 30 -1.83 -3.98 18.77
CA SER A 30 -0.79 -4.83 19.34
C SER A 30 0.05 -5.47 18.21
N PRO A 31 1.33 -5.83 18.46
CA PRO A 31 2.16 -6.51 17.47
C PRO A 31 1.52 -7.80 16.93
N ARG A 32 0.75 -8.50 17.75
CA ARG A 32 0.00 -9.69 17.34
C ARG A 32 -1.10 -9.34 16.33
N THR A 33 -1.84 -8.27 16.60
CA THR A 33 -2.90 -7.79 15.68
C THR A 33 -2.31 -7.31 14.36
N GLN A 34 -1.21 -6.54 14.42
CA GLN A 34 -0.48 -6.10 13.23
C GLN A 34 -0.03 -7.30 12.38
N SER A 35 0.61 -8.31 13.00
CA SER A 35 1.09 -9.52 12.31
C SER A 35 -0.05 -10.30 11.67
N ALA A 36 -1.18 -10.47 12.36
CA ALA A 36 -2.34 -11.18 11.83
C ALA A 36 -2.95 -10.47 10.61
N LEU A 37 -3.06 -9.13 10.66
CA LEU A 37 -3.54 -8.35 9.52
C LEU A 37 -2.60 -8.46 8.32
N LEU A 38 -1.29 -8.37 8.56
CA LEU A 38 -0.28 -8.46 7.51
C LEU A 38 -0.18 -9.86 6.89
N GLU A 39 -0.48 -10.91 7.66
CA GLU A 39 -0.63 -12.26 7.14
C GLU A 39 -1.86 -12.36 6.25
N ALA A 40 -3.00 -11.84 6.70
CA ALA A 40 -4.23 -11.78 5.91
C ALA A 40 -4.03 -11.04 4.58
N MET A 41 -3.25 -9.94 4.58
CA MET A 41 -2.89 -9.20 3.35
C MET A 41 -2.02 -10.02 2.40
N ALA A 42 -1.10 -10.83 2.93
CA ALA A 42 -0.17 -11.59 2.10
C ALA A 42 -0.81 -12.86 1.50
N GLU A 43 -1.67 -13.52 2.27
CA GLU A 43 -2.21 -14.83 1.96
C GLU A 43 -3.67 -14.79 1.48
N SER A 44 -4.34 -13.62 1.57
CA SER A 44 -5.76 -13.43 1.27
C SER A 44 -6.67 -14.40 2.03
N GLN A 45 -6.24 -14.82 3.21
CA GLN A 45 -6.94 -15.78 4.06
C GLN A 45 -6.66 -15.55 5.55
N VAL A 46 -7.52 -16.08 6.39
CA VAL A 46 -7.37 -16.07 7.85
C VAL A 46 -7.53 -17.50 8.38
N SER A 47 -6.58 -17.96 9.20
CA SER A 47 -6.64 -19.22 9.88
C SER A 47 -7.01 -19.02 11.35
N LEU A 48 -8.13 -19.62 11.77
CA LEU A 48 -8.63 -19.56 13.14
C LEU A 48 -9.13 -20.95 13.57
N ASP A 49 -8.69 -21.42 14.72
CA ASP A 49 -9.08 -22.71 15.30
C ASP A 49 -8.86 -23.90 14.34
N GLY A 50 -7.75 -23.88 13.58
CA GLY A 50 -7.41 -24.92 12.61
C GLY A 50 -8.22 -24.88 11.31
N VAL A 51 -9.09 -23.89 11.13
CA VAL A 51 -9.88 -23.71 9.91
C VAL A 51 -9.39 -22.47 9.16
N THR A 52 -8.96 -22.65 7.91
CA THR A 52 -8.58 -21.55 7.02
C THR A 52 -9.79 -21.07 6.23
N ARG A 53 -9.99 -19.77 6.22
CA ARG A 53 -11.10 -19.08 5.54
C ARG A 53 -10.54 -18.04 4.58
N GLN A 54 -10.96 -18.12 3.31
CA GLN A 54 -10.58 -17.16 2.28
C GLN A 54 -11.24 -15.80 2.55
N LEU A 55 -10.52 -14.73 2.26
CA LEU A 55 -11.07 -13.38 2.29
C LEU A 55 -11.78 -13.06 0.96
N PRO A 56 -12.75 -12.15 0.95
CA PRO A 56 -13.40 -11.70 -0.28
C PRO A 56 -12.39 -11.07 -1.27
N GLU A 57 -12.56 -11.33 -2.57
CA GLU A 57 -11.76 -10.70 -3.62
C GLU A 57 -12.52 -9.53 -4.27
N PRO A 58 -11.80 -8.44 -4.64
CA PRO A 58 -10.42 -8.16 -4.27
C PRO A 58 -10.31 -7.78 -2.79
N PHE A 59 -9.25 -8.22 -2.09
CA PHE A 59 -8.98 -7.80 -0.72
C PHE A 59 -7.98 -6.65 -0.72
N PHE A 60 -8.38 -5.50 -0.19
CA PHE A 60 -7.57 -4.29 -0.16
C PHE A 60 -7.58 -3.66 1.22
N VAL A 61 -6.39 -3.35 1.75
CA VAL A 61 -6.23 -2.73 3.07
C VAL A 61 -5.68 -1.32 2.92
N ILE A 62 -6.39 -0.37 3.51
CA ILE A 62 -5.90 1.00 3.75
C ILE A 62 -5.54 1.09 5.23
N ALA A 63 -4.26 1.30 5.53
CA ALA A 63 -3.82 1.52 6.90
C ALA A 63 -3.40 2.98 7.10
N THR A 64 -3.78 3.57 8.22
CA THR A 64 -3.33 4.91 8.59
C THR A 64 -2.35 4.86 9.75
N GLN A 65 -1.47 5.85 9.83
CA GLN A 65 -0.61 6.13 10.97
C GLN A 65 -0.64 7.61 11.24
N ASN A 66 -0.77 8.00 12.51
CA ASN A 66 -0.56 9.38 12.94
C ASN A 66 0.91 9.55 13.34
N PRO A 67 1.70 10.31 12.58
CA PRO A 67 3.14 10.47 12.86
C PRO A 67 3.42 11.30 14.11
N GLN A 68 2.50 12.14 14.54
CA GLN A 68 2.69 13.04 15.68
C GLN A 68 2.43 12.38 17.04
N ASP A 69 1.58 11.34 17.06
CA ASP A 69 1.21 10.66 18.31
C ASP A 69 1.97 9.34 18.43
N GLN A 70 3.11 9.40 19.13
CA GLN A 70 3.97 8.23 19.38
C GLN A 70 3.69 7.56 20.72
N SER A 71 2.90 8.17 21.60
CA SER A 71 2.60 7.61 22.92
C SER A 71 1.66 6.41 22.80
N GLY A 72 2.07 5.27 23.36
CA GLY A 72 1.27 4.05 23.34
C GLY A 72 1.18 3.38 21.98
N THR A 73 2.14 3.64 21.08
CA THR A 73 2.20 3.01 19.74
C THR A 73 3.28 1.94 19.65
N PHE A 74 3.09 1.00 18.75
CA PHE A 74 4.05 -0.03 18.38
C PHE A 74 4.52 0.23 16.94
N ALA A 75 5.81 0.52 16.78
CA ALA A 75 6.37 0.70 15.44
C ALA A 75 6.24 -0.59 14.62
N LEU A 76 5.84 -0.44 13.36
CA LEU A 76 5.85 -1.55 12.41
C LEU A 76 7.30 -1.84 11.99
N PRO A 77 7.79 -3.08 12.14
CA PRO A 77 9.08 -3.48 11.61
C PRO A 77 9.20 -3.29 10.09
N GLU A 78 10.41 -3.07 9.59
CA GLU A 78 10.66 -2.84 8.16
C GLU A 78 10.12 -3.97 7.27
N SER A 79 10.28 -5.23 7.70
CA SER A 79 9.73 -6.41 7.01
C SER A 79 8.20 -6.42 6.92
N GLN A 80 7.54 -5.72 7.83
CA GLN A 80 6.09 -5.54 7.83
C GLN A 80 5.68 -4.35 6.94
N LEU A 81 6.44 -3.26 6.95
CA LEU A 81 6.24 -2.12 6.07
C LEU A 81 6.37 -2.51 4.59
N ASP A 82 7.27 -3.42 4.26
CA ASP A 82 7.44 -3.94 2.89
C ASP A 82 6.19 -4.66 2.32
N ARG A 83 5.24 -5.03 3.17
CA ARG A 83 3.97 -5.64 2.73
C ARG A 83 2.96 -4.63 2.20
N PHE A 84 3.08 -3.35 2.56
CA PHE A 84 2.26 -2.28 1.99
C PHE A 84 2.82 -1.86 0.63
N LEU A 85 1.99 -1.84 -0.40
CA LEU A 85 2.42 -1.49 -1.75
C LEU A 85 2.95 -0.05 -1.81
N MET A 86 2.18 0.89 -1.28
CA MET A 86 2.44 2.32 -1.35
C MET A 86 2.27 2.98 0.01
N ARG A 87 2.98 4.09 0.20
CA ARG A 87 2.74 5.04 1.26
C ARG A 87 2.51 6.42 0.66
N ILE A 88 1.44 7.05 1.08
CA ILE A 88 1.09 8.42 0.69
C ILE A 88 0.94 9.30 1.94
N GLU A 89 1.17 10.59 1.79
CA GLU A 89 0.96 11.59 2.83
C GLU A 89 -0.09 12.59 2.34
N LEU A 90 -1.12 12.82 3.14
CA LEU A 90 -2.20 13.72 2.75
C LEU A 90 -1.87 15.20 2.99
N GLY A 91 -0.96 15.50 3.93
CA GLY A 91 -0.67 16.87 4.34
C GLY A 91 -1.87 17.58 4.97
N TYR A 92 -1.74 18.90 5.14
CA TYR A 92 -2.86 19.74 5.56
C TYR A 92 -3.67 20.21 4.35
N PRO A 93 -5.01 20.39 4.51
CA PRO A 93 -5.83 20.98 3.45
C PRO A 93 -5.38 22.42 3.17
N ASP A 94 -5.59 22.89 1.95
CA ASP A 94 -5.44 24.29 1.63
C ASP A 94 -6.53 25.14 2.30
N LYS A 95 -6.32 26.47 2.33
CA LYS A 95 -7.25 27.40 2.99
C LYS A 95 -8.68 27.32 2.45
N ALA A 96 -8.87 27.03 1.17
CA ALA A 96 -10.20 26.95 0.55
C ALA A 96 -10.90 25.64 0.98
N ALA A 97 -10.17 24.51 0.98
CA ALA A 97 -10.68 23.23 1.44
C ALA A 97 -10.98 23.24 2.95
N GLU A 98 -10.09 23.85 3.76
CA GLU A 98 -10.31 24.02 5.20
C GLU A 98 -11.55 24.86 5.49
N ARG A 99 -11.73 26.01 4.78
CA ARG A 99 -12.92 26.82 4.88
C ARG A 99 -14.20 26.04 4.50
N ALA A 100 -14.14 25.26 3.41
CA ALA A 100 -15.26 24.44 2.98
C ALA A 100 -15.62 23.38 4.02
N MET A 101 -14.62 22.76 4.63
CA MET A 101 -14.81 21.78 5.72
C MET A 101 -15.50 22.40 6.94
N LEU A 102 -15.06 23.59 7.36
CA LEU A 102 -15.64 24.29 8.51
C LEU A 102 -17.09 24.77 8.27
N LEU A 103 -17.46 25.04 7.02
CA LEU A 103 -18.79 25.51 6.65
C LEU A 103 -19.76 24.37 6.28
N ARG A 104 -19.28 23.15 6.10
CA ARG A 104 -20.14 22.01 5.76
C ARG A 104 -20.81 21.44 6.99
N SER A 105 -22.13 21.32 6.94
CA SER A 105 -22.93 20.66 7.97
C SER A 105 -23.18 19.17 7.69
N GLU A 106 -22.91 18.71 6.46
CA GLU A 106 -23.19 17.32 6.05
C GLU A 106 -22.00 16.70 5.31
N THR A 107 -21.77 15.42 5.54
CA THR A 107 -20.80 14.62 4.78
C THR A 107 -21.33 14.37 3.36
N PRO A 108 -20.55 14.64 2.31
CA PRO A 108 -20.98 14.37 0.95
C PRO A 108 -21.35 12.89 0.77
N LYS A 109 -22.50 12.60 0.17
CA LYS A 109 -22.84 11.23 -0.23
C LYS A 109 -21.94 10.84 -1.39
N VAL A 110 -21.15 9.78 -1.20
CA VAL A 110 -20.33 9.17 -2.26
C VAL A 110 -21.21 8.15 -2.99
N THR A 111 -21.32 8.32 -4.30
CA THR A 111 -21.96 7.30 -5.18
C THR A 111 -20.90 6.36 -5.71
N PRO A 112 -21.16 5.03 -5.70
CA PRO A 112 -20.23 4.07 -6.32
C PRO A 112 -20.00 4.41 -7.79
N GLN A 113 -18.73 4.43 -8.22
CA GLN A 113 -18.34 4.70 -9.61
C GLN A 113 -17.98 3.42 -10.37
N LEU A 114 -17.56 2.38 -9.64
CA LEU A 114 -17.17 1.08 -10.19
C LEU A 114 -17.84 -0.02 -9.37
N ASP A 115 -18.21 -1.09 -10.04
CA ASP A 115 -18.57 -2.35 -9.39
C ASP A 115 -17.34 -3.28 -9.26
N GLN A 116 -17.50 -4.36 -8.51
CA GLN A 116 -16.44 -5.34 -8.26
C GLN A 116 -15.95 -5.98 -9.57
N HIS A 117 -16.84 -6.34 -10.47
CA HIS A 117 -16.51 -7.01 -11.72
C HIS A 117 -15.65 -6.11 -12.60
N THR A 118 -16.04 -4.84 -12.76
CA THR A 118 -15.26 -3.85 -13.51
C THR A 118 -13.87 -3.64 -12.90
N LEU A 119 -13.77 -3.58 -11.58
CA LEU A 119 -12.47 -3.45 -10.91
C LEU A 119 -11.55 -4.64 -11.19
N LEU A 120 -12.07 -5.87 -11.11
CA LEU A 120 -11.29 -7.08 -11.41
C LEU A 120 -10.87 -7.14 -12.90
N GLN A 121 -11.73 -6.68 -13.81
CA GLN A 121 -11.36 -6.55 -15.23
C GLN A 121 -10.21 -5.56 -15.42
N LEU A 122 -10.30 -4.37 -14.82
CA LEU A 122 -9.23 -3.37 -14.89
C LEU A 122 -7.90 -3.87 -14.29
N GLN A 123 -7.94 -4.66 -13.23
CA GLN A 123 -6.74 -5.31 -12.68
C GLN A 123 -6.12 -6.30 -13.66
N GLN A 124 -6.94 -7.06 -14.37
CA GLN A 124 -6.47 -7.97 -15.42
C GLN A 124 -5.88 -7.21 -16.61
N GLU A 125 -6.53 -6.14 -17.05
CA GLU A 125 -6.02 -5.27 -18.11
C GLU A 125 -4.68 -4.63 -17.71
N ALA A 126 -4.55 -4.11 -16.50
CA ALA A 126 -3.29 -3.57 -16.00
C ALA A 126 -2.18 -4.62 -16.03
N SER A 127 -2.46 -5.87 -15.68
CA SER A 127 -1.46 -6.95 -15.74
C SER A 127 -0.92 -7.22 -17.14
N ARG A 128 -1.74 -6.97 -18.18
CA ARG A 128 -1.41 -7.20 -19.60
C ARG A 128 -0.66 -6.05 -20.25
N VAL A 129 -0.56 -4.88 -19.59
CA VAL A 129 0.23 -3.76 -20.11
C VAL A 129 1.64 -4.24 -20.43
N SER A 130 2.09 -3.99 -21.66
CA SER A 130 3.38 -4.45 -22.15
C SER A 130 4.55 -3.63 -21.58
N ILE A 131 5.72 -4.25 -21.47
CA ILE A 131 6.96 -3.58 -21.09
C ILE A 131 8.03 -3.91 -22.14
N SER A 132 8.73 -2.90 -22.63
CA SER A 132 9.87 -3.09 -23.53
C SER A 132 11.14 -3.38 -22.73
N GLU A 133 12.13 -4.04 -23.34
CA GLU A 133 13.41 -4.32 -22.72
C GLU A 133 14.10 -3.07 -22.15
N PRO A 134 14.15 -1.90 -22.86
CA PRO A 134 14.77 -0.72 -22.29
C PRO A 134 14.08 -0.21 -21.02
N VAL A 135 12.74 -0.28 -20.94
CA VAL A 135 12.00 0.14 -19.74
C VAL A 135 12.19 -0.87 -18.61
N LEU A 136 12.29 -2.16 -18.92
CA LEU A 136 12.64 -3.19 -17.93
C LEU A 136 14.05 -2.96 -17.37
N ASP A 137 15.01 -2.65 -18.23
CA ASP A 137 16.38 -2.32 -17.83
C ASP A 137 16.43 -1.08 -16.94
N CYS A 138 15.63 -0.05 -17.23
CA CYS A 138 15.48 1.12 -16.37
C CYS A 138 14.96 0.75 -14.97
N LEU A 139 13.92 -0.09 -14.89
CA LEU A 139 13.40 -0.58 -13.60
C LEU A 139 14.50 -1.34 -12.84
N LEU A 140 15.20 -2.24 -13.51
CA LEU A 140 16.27 -3.03 -12.90
C LEU A 140 17.44 -2.14 -12.45
N ALA A 141 17.79 -1.10 -13.20
CA ALA A 141 18.79 -0.11 -12.82
C ALA A 141 18.39 0.67 -11.56
N LEU A 142 17.14 1.10 -11.44
CA LEU A 142 16.60 1.75 -10.24
C LEU A 142 16.72 0.82 -9.02
N VAL A 143 16.29 -0.44 -9.16
CA VAL A 143 16.40 -1.43 -8.08
C VAL A 143 17.86 -1.70 -7.72
N ALA A 144 18.74 -1.88 -8.70
CA ALA A 144 20.17 -2.11 -8.50
C ALA A 144 20.86 -0.92 -7.80
N ALA A 145 20.48 0.31 -8.16
CA ALA A 145 21.00 1.51 -7.51
C ALA A 145 20.72 1.53 -5.99
N THR A 146 19.56 1.02 -5.56
CA THR A 146 19.25 0.91 -4.12
C THR A 146 20.12 -0.11 -3.40
N ARG A 147 20.67 -1.09 -4.11
CA ARG A 147 21.48 -2.19 -3.55
C ARG A 147 22.96 -1.89 -3.48
N GLN A 148 23.38 -0.73 -3.97
CA GLN A 148 24.79 -0.31 -3.88
C GLN A 148 25.12 0.06 -2.43
N PRO A 149 26.26 -0.38 -1.89
CA PRO A 149 26.65 -0.10 -0.52
C PRO A 149 26.69 1.40 -0.20
N GLY A 150 26.07 1.80 0.90
CA GLY A 150 26.13 3.18 1.38
C GLY A 150 25.19 4.17 0.67
N ILE A 151 24.38 3.74 -0.29
CA ILE A 151 23.45 4.62 -1.01
C ILE A 151 22.15 4.84 -0.21
N VAL A 152 21.57 3.76 0.29
CA VAL A 152 20.35 3.81 1.13
C VAL A 152 20.51 2.88 2.33
N PRO A 153 19.83 3.16 3.45
CA PRO A 153 19.83 2.26 4.60
C PRO A 153 19.30 0.86 4.27
N ASN A 154 18.17 0.79 3.57
CA ASN A 154 17.49 -0.45 3.22
C ASN A 154 17.27 -0.54 1.70
N PRO A 155 17.84 -1.53 1.01
CA PRO A 155 17.60 -1.72 -0.41
C PRO A 155 16.21 -2.29 -0.69
N LEU A 156 15.69 -2.04 -1.91
CA LEU A 156 14.41 -2.60 -2.34
C LEU A 156 14.45 -4.13 -2.45
N SER A 157 13.44 -4.77 -1.87
CA SER A 157 13.23 -6.20 -1.96
C SER A 157 12.73 -6.62 -3.36
N PRO A 158 12.79 -7.90 -3.73
CA PRO A 158 12.15 -8.42 -4.94
C PRO A 158 10.65 -8.15 -4.97
N ARG A 159 9.96 -8.21 -3.81
CA ARG A 159 8.54 -7.86 -3.67
C ARG A 159 8.30 -6.40 -4.03
N ALA A 160 9.14 -5.49 -3.55
CA ALA A 160 9.06 -4.07 -3.88
C ALA A 160 9.24 -3.81 -5.39
N ALA A 161 10.19 -4.53 -6.04
CA ALA A 161 10.40 -4.43 -7.49
C ALA A 161 9.17 -4.92 -8.28
N GLN A 162 8.56 -6.03 -7.86
CA GLN A 162 7.30 -6.51 -8.45
C GLN A 162 6.16 -5.52 -8.24
N GLY A 163 6.06 -4.95 -7.05
CA GLY A 163 5.08 -3.92 -6.74
C GLY A 163 5.27 -2.65 -7.58
N LEU A 164 6.52 -2.24 -7.81
CA LEU A 164 6.85 -1.11 -8.69
C LEU A 164 6.39 -1.38 -10.12
N LEU A 165 6.69 -2.55 -10.67
CA LEU A 165 6.24 -2.93 -12.00
C LEU A 165 4.70 -2.94 -12.10
N ALA A 166 4.02 -3.56 -11.15
CA ALA A 166 2.55 -3.67 -11.15
C ALA A 166 1.88 -2.29 -11.05
N ALA A 167 2.37 -1.41 -10.19
CA ALA A 167 1.84 -0.06 -10.04
C ALA A 167 2.12 0.81 -11.28
N SER A 168 3.30 0.69 -11.90
CA SER A 168 3.61 1.39 -13.15
C SER A 168 2.70 0.95 -14.30
N LYS A 169 2.40 -0.34 -14.40
CA LYS A 169 1.43 -0.87 -15.38
C LYS A 169 0.03 -0.31 -15.15
N ALA A 170 -0.42 -0.26 -13.90
CA ALA A 170 -1.70 0.35 -13.56
C ALA A 170 -1.71 1.86 -13.88
N TRP A 171 -0.60 2.56 -13.64
CA TRP A 171 -0.45 3.98 -13.98
C TRP A 171 -0.54 4.24 -15.48
N ALA A 172 0.13 3.42 -16.30
CA ALA A 172 0.04 3.49 -17.76
C ALA A 172 -1.40 3.24 -18.25
N LEU A 173 -2.09 2.23 -17.70
CA LEU A 173 -3.49 1.95 -18.03
C LEU A 173 -4.39 3.15 -17.68
N LEU A 174 -4.22 3.76 -16.52
CA LEU A 174 -4.97 4.97 -16.12
C LEU A 174 -4.70 6.16 -17.05
N ALA A 175 -3.51 6.21 -17.67
CA ALA A 175 -3.18 7.17 -18.73
C ALA A 175 -3.67 6.75 -20.13
N GLY A 176 -4.48 5.67 -20.23
CA GLY A 176 -5.05 5.18 -21.49
C GLY A 176 -4.07 4.45 -22.41
N ARG A 177 -3.00 3.87 -21.86
CA ARG A 177 -1.95 3.18 -22.60
C ARG A 177 -1.89 1.69 -22.23
N ASP A 178 -1.53 0.86 -23.20
CA ASP A 178 -1.29 -0.59 -23.05
C ASP A 178 0.20 -0.95 -23.05
N TYR A 179 1.07 0.05 -22.92
CA TYR A 179 2.52 -0.07 -22.82
C TYR A 179 3.09 0.89 -21.77
N LEU A 180 4.21 0.50 -21.16
CA LEU A 180 4.95 1.25 -20.16
C LEU A 180 5.95 2.23 -20.79
N LEU A 181 6.06 3.40 -20.15
CA LEU A 181 7.10 4.39 -20.38
C LEU A 181 7.98 4.54 -19.12
N PRO A 182 9.24 5.03 -19.24
CA PRO A 182 10.06 5.36 -18.08
C PRO A 182 9.38 6.33 -17.09
N ASP A 183 8.61 7.29 -17.61
CA ASP A 183 7.86 8.28 -16.81
C ASP A 183 6.85 7.62 -15.86
N ASP A 184 6.30 6.46 -16.23
CA ASP A 184 5.37 5.70 -15.37
C ASP A 184 6.09 5.10 -14.16
N LEU A 185 7.32 4.64 -14.36
CA LEU A 185 8.18 4.18 -13.26
C LEU A 185 8.50 5.35 -12.31
N GLN A 186 8.86 6.50 -12.85
CA GLN A 186 9.20 7.69 -12.07
C GLN A 186 7.99 8.19 -11.28
N ALA A 187 6.80 8.21 -11.88
CA ALA A 187 5.57 8.71 -11.25
C ALA A 187 5.20 7.93 -9.98
N VAL A 188 5.40 6.61 -9.98
CA VAL A 188 5.02 5.75 -8.84
C VAL A 188 6.20 5.36 -7.94
N PHE A 189 7.44 5.72 -8.31
CA PHE A 189 8.63 5.28 -7.58
C PHE A 189 8.66 5.80 -6.14
N ALA A 190 8.44 7.09 -5.93
CA ALA A 190 8.50 7.66 -4.58
C ALA A 190 7.47 7.08 -3.61
N PRO A 191 6.17 6.98 -3.94
CA PRO A 191 5.19 6.32 -3.08
C PRO A 191 5.52 4.87 -2.72
N ILE A 192 6.19 4.14 -3.63
CA ILE A 192 6.53 2.72 -3.43
C ILE A 192 7.87 2.57 -2.71
N ALA A 193 8.86 3.38 -3.02
CA ALA A 193 10.23 3.18 -2.55
C ALA A 193 10.51 3.91 -1.22
N GLU A 194 10.06 5.15 -1.04
CA GLU A 194 10.53 6.04 0.01
C GLU A 194 10.41 5.43 1.42
N HIS A 195 9.27 4.79 1.74
CA HIS A 195 9.04 4.19 3.05
C HIS A 195 9.85 2.92 3.30
N ARG A 196 10.35 2.29 2.24
CA ARG A 196 11.21 1.10 2.31
C ARG A 196 12.68 1.46 2.43
N LEU A 197 13.12 2.52 1.72
CA LEU A 197 14.51 2.94 1.65
C LEU A 197 15.04 3.50 2.98
N ARG A 198 14.14 4.03 3.83
CA ARG A 198 14.49 4.58 5.13
C ARG A 198 14.56 3.48 6.17
N SER A 199 15.54 3.57 7.08
CA SER A 199 15.53 2.72 8.28
C SER A 199 14.55 3.29 9.31
N GLY A 200 13.65 2.46 9.78
CA GLY A 200 12.79 2.59 10.98
C GLY A 200 12.31 3.95 11.34
N GLN A 201 12.07 4.63 12.18
CA GLN A 201 11.58 5.90 12.68
C GLN A 201 12.20 7.16 12.04
N GLY A 202 12.52 7.13 10.74
CA GLY A 202 12.97 8.33 10.05
C GLY A 202 11.92 9.43 10.18
N GLN A 203 12.31 10.56 10.78
CA GLN A 203 11.44 11.71 10.99
C GLN A 203 10.72 12.06 9.69
N PHE A 204 9.39 12.11 9.77
CA PHE A 204 8.55 12.69 8.75
C PHE A 204 9.05 14.11 8.48
N GLY A 205 9.28 14.46 7.22
CA GLY A 205 9.68 15.82 6.86
C GLY A 205 11.18 16.08 6.72
N SER A 206 12.05 15.07 6.65
CA SER A 206 13.45 15.32 6.24
C SER A 206 13.48 15.83 4.80
N GLN A 207 14.14 16.96 4.56
CA GLN A 207 14.18 17.69 3.28
C GLN A 207 14.79 16.91 2.10
N SER A 208 15.42 15.76 2.31
CA SER A 208 15.99 14.93 1.26
C SER A 208 15.15 13.67 1.04
N SER A 209 14.50 13.57 -0.11
CA SER A 209 13.85 12.36 -0.57
C SER A 209 14.90 11.41 -1.15
N LEU A 210 15.06 10.22 -0.56
CA LEU A 210 16.00 9.21 -1.06
C LEU A 210 15.57 8.70 -2.45
N SER A 211 14.28 8.55 -2.66
CA SER A 211 13.73 8.14 -3.95
C SER A 211 14.03 9.16 -5.05
N ARG A 212 13.93 10.46 -4.77
CA ARG A 212 14.27 11.50 -5.73
C ARG A 212 15.76 11.50 -6.08
N ALA A 213 16.63 11.37 -5.07
CA ALA A 213 18.06 11.30 -5.30
C ALA A 213 18.50 10.06 -6.13
N LEU A 214 17.73 8.95 -6.02
CA LEU A 214 17.93 7.77 -6.85
C LEU A 214 17.48 7.99 -8.29
N LEU A 215 16.32 8.62 -8.52
CA LEU A 215 15.84 8.96 -9.86
C LEU A 215 16.81 9.90 -10.61
N GLU A 216 17.42 10.85 -9.91
CA GLU A 216 18.43 11.76 -10.49
C GLU A 216 19.75 11.06 -10.85
N ARG A 217 20.01 9.85 -10.31
CA ARG A 217 21.23 9.07 -10.58
C ARG A 217 21.08 8.06 -11.72
N VAL A 218 19.87 7.59 -11.92
CA VAL A 218 19.55 6.63 -12.97
C VAL A 218 18.95 7.43 -14.11
N ASP A 219 19.77 7.73 -15.10
CA ASP A 219 19.31 8.35 -16.34
C ASP A 219 18.42 7.35 -17.09
N PRO A 220 17.14 7.68 -17.38
CA PRO A 220 16.18 6.74 -17.95
C PRO A 220 16.43 6.44 -19.43
#